data_981ca3965e864d8ceecad08316eeeffd
#
_entry.id   981ca3965e864d8ceecad08316eeeffd
#
_cell.length_a   1.000
_cell.length_b   1.000
_cell.length_c   1.000
_cell.angle_alpha   90.00
_cell.angle_beta   90.00
_cell.angle_gamma   90.00
#
_symmetry.space_group_name_H-M   'P 1'
#
loop_
_entity.id
_entity.type
_entity.pdbx_description
1 polymer ?
#
loop_
_entity_poly.entity_id
_entity_poly.type
_entity_poly.pdbx_seq_one_letter_code
_entity_poly.pdbx_strand_id
1 'polypeptide(L)'
;ELLGGVCPVRPIIGMEEPYHYRNKVHAVFGLDRKNNPISGIYKEGTHRILPVDSCLIEDQKADEIIVTIRSMLRSFKIRVFDEDTGYGLLRHVLIRRGFTTGEILVVLVTASPVFPSKNNFVKALREKHPEITTIVQNINGRSTSMVLGDKEHVLYGKGYIEDVLCGLRFRISSRSF
;
A
#
# COMPACT_ATOMS: atom_id res chain seq x y z
N GLU A 1 -23.27 -30.25 -8.96
CA GLU A 1 -23.62 -31.42 -8.09
C GLU A 1 -22.55 -32.53 -8.14
N LEU A 2 -21.27 -32.16 -8.02
CA LEU A 2 -20.15 -33.13 -8.12
C LEU A 2 -20.08 -34.09 -6.92
N LEU A 3 -20.69 -33.75 -5.78
CA LEU A 3 -20.65 -34.51 -4.53
C LEU A 3 -22.05 -34.93 -4.04
N GLY A 4 -23.06 -34.99 -4.91
CA GLY A 4 -24.45 -35.27 -4.54
C GLY A 4 -24.60 -36.49 -3.68
N GLY A 5 -25.06 -36.33 -2.44
CA GLY A 5 -25.39 -37.40 -1.51
C GLY A 5 -24.22 -38.02 -0.73
N VAL A 6 -22.96 -37.62 -0.95
CA VAL A 6 -21.78 -38.17 -0.26
C VAL A 6 -21.64 -37.62 1.16
N CYS A 7 -21.96 -36.34 1.37
CA CYS A 7 -21.95 -35.73 2.68
C CYS A 7 -22.93 -34.53 2.76
N PRO A 8 -23.44 -34.19 3.98
CA PRO A 8 -24.27 -33.02 4.15
C PRO A 8 -23.45 -31.75 3.95
N VAL A 9 -23.92 -30.86 3.08
CA VAL A 9 -23.33 -29.52 2.91
C VAL A 9 -23.90 -28.61 4.00
N ARG A 10 -23.02 -28.06 4.83
CA ARG A 10 -23.42 -27.10 5.88
C ARG A 10 -23.69 -25.72 5.27
N PRO A 11 -24.48 -24.86 5.93
CA PRO A 11 -24.65 -23.46 5.53
C PRO A 11 -23.29 -22.75 5.40
N ILE A 12 -23.21 -21.81 4.44
CA ILE A 12 -22.04 -20.95 4.28
C ILE A 12 -21.93 -20.04 5.49
N ILE A 13 -20.73 -19.95 6.07
CA ILE A 13 -20.41 -18.95 7.08
C ILE A 13 -20.12 -17.65 6.33
N GLY A 14 -21.08 -16.73 6.33
CA GLY A 14 -20.95 -15.42 5.69
C GLY A 14 -20.11 -14.45 6.51
N MET A 15 -19.60 -13.41 5.85
CA MET A 15 -18.96 -12.27 6.50
C MET A 15 -20.03 -11.29 6.98
N GLU A 16 -19.96 -10.83 8.24
CA GLU A 16 -20.92 -9.87 8.81
C GLU A 16 -20.81 -8.51 8.13
N GLU A 17 -19.57 -8.02 7.93
CA GLU A 17 -19.26 -6.75 7.28
C GLU A 17 -18.45 -7.01 6.00
N PRO A 18 -19.09 -7.10 4.81
CA PRO A 18 -18.42 -7.49 3.59
C PRO A 18 -17.68 -6.34 2.89
N TYR A 19 -17.70 -5.14 3.47
CA TYR A 19 -17.02 -3.96 2.94
C TYR A 19 -15.78 -3.60 3.77
N HIS A 20 -14.80 -2.97 3.13
CA HIS A 20 -13.59 -2.40 3.74
C HIS A 20 -12.77 -3.39 4.59
N TYR A 21 -12.92 -4.70 4.32
CA TYR A 21 -12.26 -5.76 5.09
C TYR A 21 -10.79 -5.99 4.70
N ARG A 22 -10.39 -5.54 3.52
CA ARG A 22 -9.02 -5.75 3.02
C ARG A 22 -8.06 -4.79 3.70
N ASN A 23 -7.33 -5.29 4.67
CA ASN A 23 -6.39 -4.53 5.50
C ASN A 23 -4.95 -4.45 4.93
N LYS A 24 -4.71 -5.04 3.76
CA LYS A 24 -3.47 -4.90 2.99
C LYS A 24 -3.83 -4.31 1.62
N VAL A 25 -3.43 -3.08 1.41
CA VAL A 25 -3.72 -2.30 0.20
C VAL A 25 -2.42 -2.01 -0.54
N HIS A 26 -2.46 -2.13 -1.85
CA HIS A 26 -1.34 -1.85 -2.74
C HIS A 26 -1.80 -0.94 -3.87
N ALA A 27 -1.21 0.25 -3.93
CA ALA A 27 -1.44 1.18 -5.03
C ALA A 27 -0.19 1.36 -5.89
N VAL A 28 -0.38 1.34 -7.18
CA VAL A 28 0.60 1.73 -8.19
C VAL A 28 0.49 3.23 -8.41
N PHE A 29 1.62 3.89 -8.62
CA PHE A 29 1.67 5.32 -8.95
C PHE A 29 2.11 5.53 -10.39
N GLY A 30 1.51 6.49 -11.06
CA GLY A 30 1.81 6.86 -12.43
C GLY A 30 1.36 8.27 -12.77
N LEU A 31 1.36 8.60 -14.06
CA LEU A 31 0.91 9.89 -14.56
C LEU A 31 -0.29 9.69 -15.51
N ASP A 32 -1.23 10.61 -15.47
CA ASP A 32 -2.28 10.70 -16.47
C ASP A 32 -1.76 11.35 -17.76
N ARG A 33 -2.62 11.45 -18.79
CA ARG A 33 -2.28 12.09 -20.07
C ARG A 33 -1.92 13.59 -19.95
N LYS A 34 -2.25 14.22 -18.82
CA LYS A 34 -1.95 15.62 -18.52
C LYS A 34 -0.76 15.77 -17.57
N ASN A 35 0.02 14.69 -17.36
CA ASN A 35 1.11 14.63 -16.40
C ASN A 35 0.72 14.90 -14.94
N ASN A 36 -0.54 14.60 -14.55
CA ASN A 36 -0.92 14.62 -13.14
C ASN A 36 -0.64 13.26 -12.51
N PRO A 37 -0.13 13.24 -11.26
CA PRO A 37 0.02 12.00 -10.52
C PRO A 37 -1.34 11.31 -10.31
N ILE A 38 -1.38 10.02 -10.63
CA ILE A 38 -2.50 9.13 -10.35
C ILE A 38 -2.02 7.96 -9.51
N SER A 39 -2.93 7.34 -8.76
CA SER A 39 -2.69 6.10 -8.03
C SER A 39 -3.86 5.15 -8.23
N GLY A 40 -3.61 3.85 -8.22
CA GLY A 40 -4.63 2.85 -8.42
C GLY A 40 -4.05 1.47 -8.68
N ILE A 41 -4.67 0.74 -9.59
CA ILE A 41 -4.27 -0.63 -9.97
C ILE A 41 -3.97 -0.71 -11.46
N TYR A 42 -3.14 -1.67 -11.86
CA TYR A 42 -2.96 -1.95 -13.28
C TYR A 42 -4.21 -2.58 -13.88
N LYS A 43 -4.60 -2.11 -15.08
CA LYS A 43 -5.53 -2.85 -15.91
C LYS A 43 -4.88 -4.17 -16.33
N GLU A 44 -5.63 -5.26 -16.20
CA GLU A 44 -5.17 -6.60 -16.51
C GLU A 44 -4.42 -6.69 -17.84
N GLY A 45 -3.24 -7.35 -17.84
CA GLY A 45 -2.37 -7.53 -19.00
C GLY A 45 -1.72 -6.26 -19.53
N THR A 46 -1.73 -5.16 -18.79
CA THR A 46 -1.14 -3.87 -19.23
C THR A 46 -0.45 -3.14 -18.10
N HIS A 47 0.40 -2.13 -18.42
CA HIS A 47 0.93 -1.16 -17.46
C HIS A 47 0.03 0.09 -17.31
N ARG A 48 -1.16 0.08 -17.92
CA ARG A 48 -2.11 1.19 -17.77
C ARG A 48 -2.72 1.18 -16.39
N ILE A 49 -2.61 2.30 -15.68
CA ILE A 49 -3.20 2.47 -14.35
C ILE A 49 -4.67 2.88 -14.47
N LEU A 50 -5.53 2.18 -13.76
CA LEU A 50 -6.91 2.58 -13.49
C LEU A 50 -6.90 3.36 -12.18
N PRO A 51 -7.22 4.67 -12.19
CA PRO A 51 -7.22 5.47 -10.96
C PRO A 51 -8.27 4.95 -9.98
N VAL A 52 -7.86 4.85 -8.70
CA VAL A 52 -8.73 4.46 -7.59
C VAL A 52 -8.51 5.46 -6.46
N ASP A 53 -9.57 6.14 -6.04
CA ASP A 53 -9.57 7.05 -4.89
C ASP A 53 -10.21 6.40 -3.66
N SER A 54 -11.13 5.48 -3.88
CA SER A 54 -11.81 4.70 -2.85
C SER A 54 -12.24 3.36 -3.42
N CYS A 55 -12.15 2.31 -2.61
CA CYS A 55 -12.53 0.96 -2.98
C CYS A 55 -13.49 0.38 -1.93
N LEU A 56 -14.56 -0.29 -2.37
CA LEU A 56 -15.55 -0.87 -1.45
C LEU A 56 -15.00 -1.99 -0.57
N ILE A 57 -13.91 -2.64 -0.97
CA ILE A 57 -13.34 -3.75 -0.21
C ILE A 57 -12.05 -3.39 0.52
N GLU A 58 -11.35 -2.33 0.11
CA GLU A 58 -10.10 -1.88 0.75
C GLU A 58 -10.38 -1.06 2.01
N ASP A 59 -9.45 -1.09 2.96
CA ASP A 59 -9.51 -0.26 4.18
C ASP A 59 -9.57 1.22 3.80
N GLN A 60 -10.60 1.93 4.25
CA GLN A 60 -10.83 3.34 3.90
C GLN A 60 -9.67 4.24 4.33
N LYS A 61 -9.05 3.96 5.47
CA LYS A 61 -7.91 4.75 5.95
C LYS A 61 -6.69 4.56 5.06
N ALA A 62 -6.51 3.35 4.52
CA ALA A 62 -5.46 3.10 3.53
C ALA A 62 -5.70 3.91 2.25
N ASP A 63 -6.93 3.96 1.74
CA ASP A 63 -7.29 4.77 0.57
C ASP A 63 -7.01 6.25 0.81
N GLU A 64 -7.43 6.80 1.96
CA GLU A 64 -7.17 8.19 2.35
C GLU A 64 -5.68 8.54 2.39
N ILE A 65 -4.86 7.66 2.96
CA ILE A 65 -3.40 7.83 3.03
C ILE A 65 -2.78 7.82 1.63
N ILE A 66 -3.20 6.91 0.75
CA ILE A 66 -2.73 6.82 -0.64
C ILE A 66 -3.05 8.11 -1.40
N VAL A 67 -4.29 8.60 -1.30
CA VAL A 67 -4.73 9.87 -1.92
C VAL A 67 -3.92 11.05 -1.38
N THR A 68 -3.65 11.08 -0.07
CA THR A 68 -2.82 12.11 0.55
C THR A 68 -1.39 12.08 0.01
N ILE A 69 -0.75 10.91 -0.03
CA ILE A 69 0.59 10.74 -0.59
C ILE A 69 0.63 11.27 -2.02
N ARG A 70 -0.34 10.88 -2.86
CA ARG A 70 -0.46 11.34 -4.25
C ARG A 70 -0.53 12.87 -4.34
N SER A 71 -1.34 13.50 -3.49
CA SER A 71 -1.51 14.96 -3.47
C SER A 71 -0.23 15.71 -3.10
N MET A 72 0.63 15.09 -2.29
CA MET A 72 1.88 15.68 -1.81
C MET A 72 3.04 15.61 -2.82
N LEU A 73 2.99 14.72 -3.82
CA LEU A 73 4.13 14.42 -4.69
C LEU A 73 4.71 15.67 -5.37
N ARG A 74 3.84 16.57 -5.88
CA ARG A 74 4.29 17.79 -6.57
C ARG A 74 5.00 18.78 -5.64
N SER A 75 4.43 19.03 -4.47
CA SER A 75 4.98 20.00 -3.50
C SER A 75 6.33 19.54 -2.95
N PHE A 76 6.55 18.22 -2.83
CA PHE A 76 7.82 17.66 -2.39
C PHE A 76 8.78 17.31 -3.54
N LYS A 77 8.42 17.64 -4.80
CA LYS A 77 9.22 17.36 -6.01
C LYS A 77 9.56 15.87 -6.17
N ILE A 78 8.65 14.99 -5.72
CA ILE A 78 8.76 13.55 -5.87
C ILE A 78 8.16 13.18 -7.23
N ARG A 79 8.98 12.65 -8.12
CA ARG A 79 8.52 12.16 -9.43
C ARG A 79 8.01 10.74 -9.29
N VAL A 80 6.89 10.47 -9.92
CA VAL A 80 6.41 9.09 -10.10
C VAL A 80 7.35 8.36 -11.05
N PHE A 81 7.60 7.09 -10.77
CA PHE A 81 8.43 6.24 -11.62
C PHE A 81 7.64 5.86 -12.89
N ASP A 82 8.30 5.97 -14.01
CA ASP A 82 7.78 5.57 -15.31
C ASP A 82 8.53 4.29 -15.74
N GLU A 83 7.79 3.20 -15.86
CA GLU A 83 8.34 1.87 -16.19
C GLU A 83 8.89 1.81 -17.63
N ASP A 84 8.37 2.62 -18.54
CA ASP A 84 8.81 2.62 -19.94
C ASP A 84 10.13 3.36 -20.12
N THR A 85 10.33 4.46 -19.39
CA THR A 85 11.54 5.28 -19.47
C THR A 85 12.58 4.96 -18.40
N GLY A 86 12.17 4.28 -17.31
CA GLY A 86 13.03 4.01 -16.16
C GLY A 86 13.33 5.23 -15.29
N TYR A 87 12.63 6.36 -15.51
CA TYR A 87 12.83 7.59 -14.74
C TYR A 87 11.78 7.82 -13.69
N GLY A 88 12.18 8.42 -12.59
CA GLY A 88 11.31 8.74 -11.46
C GLY A 88 11.74 8.06 -10.17
N LEU A 89 10.94 8.20 -9.13
CA LEU A 89 11.27 7.71 -7.80
C LEU A 89 10.20 6.80 -7.23
N LEU A 90 8.97 7.30 -7.04
CA LEU A 90 7.91 6.55 -6.37
C LEU A 90 7.23 5.60 -7.35
N ARG A 91 7.27 4.31 -7.04
CA ARG A 91 6.65 3.23 -7.84
C ARG A 91 5.32 2.79 -7.25
N HIS A 92 5.35 2.38 -5.98
CA HIS A 92 4.21 1.82 -5.29
C HIS A 92 4.10 2.35 -3.87
N VAL A 93 2.89 2.28 -3.33
CA VAL A 93 2.64 2.44 -1.89
C VAL A 93 1.88 1.21 -1.41
N LEU A 94 2.39 0.57 -0.37
CA LEU A 94 1.68 -0.50 0.32
C LEU A 94 1.29 0.00 1.70
N ILE A 95 0.06 -0.32 2.09
CA ILE A 95 -0.43 -0.02 3.43
C ILE A 95 -0.93 -1.31 4.06
N ARG A 96 -0.53 -1.52 5.29
CA ARG A 96 -1.03 -2.61 6.12
C ARG A 96 -1.59 -2.03 7.40
N ARG A 97 -2.83 -2.40 7.73
CA ARG A 97 -3.46 -2.04 8.99
C ARG A 97 -3.72 -3.28 9.83
N GLY A 98 -3.39 -3.21 11.12
CA GLY A 98 -3.78 -4.22 12.09
C GLY A 98 -5.28 -4.12 12.34
N PHE A 99 -6.00 -5.24 12.23
CA PHE A 99 -7.45 -5.26 12.43
C PHE A 99 -7.82 -4.95 13.87
N THR A 100 -7.15 -5.60 14.82
CA THR A 100 -7.44 -5.46 16.25
C THR A 100 -6.78 -4.23 16.86
N THR A 101 -5.51 -3.96 16.47
CA THR A 101 -4.73 -2.88 17.08
C THR A 101 -4.94 -1.53 16.40
N GLY A 102 -5.38 -1.52 15.16
CA GLY A 102 -5.48 -0.32 14.34
C GLY A 102 -4.13 0.28 13.90
N GLU A 103 -3.00 -0.35 14.27
CA GLU A 103 -1.67 0.12 13.86
C GLU A 103 -1.51 0.13 12.34
N ILE A 104 -0.87 1.17 11.78
CA ILE A 104 -0.72 1.36 10.34
C ILE A 104 0.76 1.39 9.95
N LEU A 105 1.13 0.49 9.03
CA LEU A 105 2.40 0.47 8.32
C LEU A 105 2.21 1.05 6.92
N VAL A 106 3.01 2.05 6.57
CA VAL A 106 3.12 2.60 5.21
C VAL A 106 4.47 2.23 4.61
N VAL A 107 4.46 1.60 3.44
CA VAL A 107 5.67 1.24 2.70
C VAL A 107 5.70 2.06 1.41
N LEU A 108 6.72 2.90 1.27
CA LEU A 108 6.99 3.68 0.06
C LEU A 108 8.01 2.93 -0.78
N VAL A 109 7.58 2.36 -1.91
CA VAL A 109 8.49 1.66 -2.83
C VAL A 109 9.08 2.64 -3.82
N THR A 110 10.39 2.79 -3.77
CA THR A 110 11.14 3.76 -4.56
C THR A 110 12.17 3.08 -5.46
N ALA A 111 12.41 3.65 -6.65
CA ALA A 111 13.39 3.13 -7.59
C ALA A 111 14.84 3.34 -7.12
N SER A 112 15.08 4.30 -6.23
CA SER A 112 16.41 4.61 -5.69
C SER A 112 16.36 4.90 -4.19
N PRO A 113 17.51 4.79 -3.48
CA PRO A 113 17.56 5.12 -2.06
C PRO A 113 17.47 6.64 -1.78
N VAL A 114 17.74 7.47 -2.79
CA VAL A 114 17.71 8.93 -2.64
C VAL A 114 16.28 9.42 -2.68
N PHE A 115 15.79 9.85 -1.53
CA PHE A 115 14.43 10.36 -1.38
C PHE A 115 14.51 11.86 -1.03
N PRO A 116 14.20 12.77 -1.98
CA PRO A 116 14.26 14.20 -1.75
C PRO A 116 13.34 14.62 -0.59
N SER A 117 13.84 15.49 0.27
CA SER A 117 13.08 16.06 1.41
C SER A 117 12.35 15.02 2.27
N LYS A 118 12.87 13.80 2.39
CA LYS A 118 12.20 12.67 3.05
C LYS A 118 11.70 13.00 4.46
N ASN A 119 12.50 13.71 5.25
CA ASN A 119 12.13 14.05 6.64
C ASN A 119 10.91 14.99 6.69
N ASN A 120 10.89 15.99 5.82
CA ASN A 120 9.75 16.91 5.71
C ASN A 120 8.52 16.22 5.12
N PHE A 121 8.70 15.32 4.15
CA PHE A 121 7.61 14.51 3.60
C PHE A 121 6.98 13.62 4.67
N VAL A 122 7.80 12.90 5.43
CA VAL A 122 7.35 12.02 6.53
C VAL A 122 6.62 12.84 7.60
N LYS A 123 7.18 14.01 7.98
CA LYS A 123 6.55 14.91 8.95
C LYS A 123 5.17 15.36 8.47
N ALA A 124 5.07 15.88 7.24
CA ALA A 124 3.82 16.38 6.67
C ALA A 124 2.77 15.27 6.48
N LEU A 125 3.19 14.04 6.11
CA LEU A 125 2.28 12.90 6.01
C LEU A 125 1.70 12.54 7.39
N ARG A 126 2.54 12.53 8.43
CA ARG A 126 2.12 12.25 9.80
C ARG A 126 1.26 13.35 10.42
N GLU A 127 1.47 14.59 10.05
CA GLU A 127 0.59 15.71 10.47
C GLU A 127 -0.84 15.54 9.93
N LYS A 128 -0.97 14.97 8.72
CA LYS A 128 -2.28 14.68 8.10
C LYS A 128 -2.89 13.36 8.60
N HIS A 129 -2.04 12.40 8.92
CA HIS A 129 -2.40 11.04 9.36
C HIS A 129 -1.60 10.66 10.61
N PRO A 130 -1.95 11.21 11.79
CA PRO A 130 -1.23 10.96 13.05
C PRO A 130 -1.33 9.50 13.52
N GLU A 131 -2.31 8.75 13.01
CA GLU A 131 -2.53 7.32 13.28
C GLU A 131 -1.47 6.41 12.62
N ILE A 132 -0.65 6.91 11.70
CA ILE A 132 0.43 6.10 11.10
C ILE A 132 1.44 5.71 12.16
N THR A 133 1.59 4.42 12.38
CA THR A 133 2.50 3.85 13.38
C THR A 133 3.94 3.80 12.89
N THR A 134 4.13 3.46 11.62
CA THR A 134 5.48 3.34 11.04
C THR A 134 5.49 3.57 9.53
N ILE A 135 6.60 4.13 9.02
CA ILE A 135 6.82 4.38 7.59
C ILE A 135 8.17 3.76 7.20
N VAL A 136 8.15 2.96 6.15
CA VAL A 136 9.32 2.27 5.59
C VAL A 136 9.51 2.69 4.14
N GLN A 137 10.74 2.98 3.74
CA GLN A 137 11.14 3.06 2.34
C GLN A 137 11.68 1.70 1.92
N ASN A 138 11.05 1.08 0.93
CA ASN A 138 11.58 -0.10 0.25
C ASN A 138 12.20 0.33 -1.08
N ILE A 139 13.40 -0.17 -1.40
CA ILE A 139 14.14 0.22 -2.59
C ILE A 139 14.07 -0.90 -3.60
N ASN A 140 13.37 -0.64 -4.70
CA ASN A 140 13.26 -1.53 -5.84
C ASN A 140 13.60 -0.79 -7.15
N GLY A 141 14.87 -0.81 -7.52
CA GLY A 141 15.35 -0.24 -8.79
C GLY A 141 15.38 -1.24 -9.96
N ARG A 142 14.84 -2.45 -9.77
CA ARG A 142 14.86 -3.50 -10.78
C ARG A 142 13.66 -3.37 -11.74
N SER A 143 13.88 -3.73 -13.01
CA SER A 143 12.79 -3.93 -13.98
C SER A 143 12.25 -5.36 -13.82
N THR A 144 11.40 -5.56 -12.82
CA THR A 144 10.77 -6.86 -12.51
C THR A 144 9.31 -6.67 -12.10
N SER A 145 8.52 -7.73 -12.21
CA SER A 145 7.14 -7.76 -11.70
C SER A 145 7.05 -7.78 -10.16
N MET A 146 8.17 -7.95 -9.47
CA MET A 146 8.21 -7.92 -8.00
C MET A 146 8.04 -6.49 -7.50
N VAL A 147 7.09 -6.28 -6.60
CA VAL A 147 6.79 -4.97 -6.02
C VAL A 147 7.89 -4.53 -5.06
N LEU A 148 8.35 -5.42 -4.18
CA LEU A 148 9.35 -5.13 -3.15
C LEU A 148 10.76 -5.51 -3.60
N GLY A 149 11.70 -4.63 -3.32
CA GLY A 149 13.13 -4.89 -3.44
C GLY A 149 13.74 -5.45 -2.14
N ASP A 150 15.06 -5.69 -2.16
CA ASP A 150 15.76 -6.36 -1.05
C ASP A 150 16.16 -5.42 0.08
N LYS A 151 16.26 -4.11 -0.17
CA LYS A 151 16.74 -3.11 0.79
C LYS A 151 15.61 -2.25 1.32
N GLU A 152 15.63 -1.99 2.62
CA GLU A 152 14.66 -1.15 3.30
C GLU A 152 15.33 -0.18 4.28
N HIS A 153 14.71 0.97 4.44
CA HIS A 153 15.05 1.97 5.45
C HIS A 153 13.81 2.37 6.23
N VAL A 154 13.86 2.28 7.55
CA VAL A 154 12.81 2.81 8.41
C VAL A 154 12.92 4.34 8.41
N LEU A 155 11.87 5.01 7.96
CA LEU A 155 11.78 6.47 7.93
C LEU A 155 11.13 7.03 9.20
N TYR A 156 10.23 6.24 9.79
CA TYR A 156 9.54 6.57 11.03
C TYR A 156 9.05 5.30 11.75
N GLY A 157 9.06 5.33 13.07
CA GLY A 157 8.54 4.25 13.91
C GLY A 157 9.48 3.04 14.00
N LYS A 158 8.89 1.86 14.22
CA LYS A 158 9.62 0.60 14.48
C LYS A 158 9.99 -0.18 13.22
N GLY A 159 9.41 0.15 12.05
CA GLY A 159 9.55 -0.63 10.82
C GLY A 159 8.60 -1.83 10.72
N TYR A 160 7.72 -2.01 11.68
CA TYR A 160 6.70 -3.05 11.72
C TYR A 160 5.49 -2.57 12.53
N ILE A 161 4.38 -3.27 12.38
CA ILE A 161 3.20 -3.15 13.23
C ILE A 161 2.95 -4.46 13.97
N GLU A 162 2.13 -4.41 14.99
CA GLU A 162 1.65 -5.60 15.70
C GLU A 162 0.15 -5.72 15.54
N ASP A 163 -0.34 -6.96 15.46
CA ASP A 163 -1.77 -7.25 15.47
C ASP A 163 -2.03 -8.48 16.36
N VAL A 164 -3.31 -8.66 16.74
CA VAL A 164 -3.71 -9.76 17.61
C VAL A 164 -4.76 -10.61 16.89
N LEU A 165 -4.51 -11.91 16.79
CA LEU A 165 -5.45 -12.89 16.25
C LEU A 165 -5.54 -14.08 17.20
N CYS A 166 -6.76 -14.44 17.61
CA CYS A 166 -7.03 -15.53 18.55
C CYS A 166 -6.18 -15.46 19.84
N GLY A 167 -5.98 -14.25 20.40
CA GLY A 167 -5.18 -14.01 21.60
C GLY A 167 -3.65 -14.02 21.38
N LEU A 168 -3.18 -14.33 20.17
CA LEU A 168 -1.75 -14.34 19.84
C LEU A 168 -1.35 -13.02 19.19
N ARG A 169 -0.20 -12.49 19.60
CA ARG A 169 0.38 -11.27 19.01
C ARG A 169 1.29 -11.62 17.85
N PHE A 170 1.04 -10.98 16.70
CA PHE A 170 1.81 -11.11 15.47
C PHE A 170 2.56 -9.82 15.19
N ARG A 171 3.83 -9.95 14.82
CA ARG A 171 4.62 -8.85 14.26
C ARG A 171 4.53 -8.90 12.73
N ILE A 172 4.11 -7.78 12.13
CA ILE A 172 3.86 -7.66 10.69
C ILE A 172 4.83 -6.62 10.13
N SER A 173 5.76 -7.06 9.30
CA SER A 173 6.69 -6.20 8.55
C SER A 173 6.19 -5.91 7.15
N SER A 174 6.91 -5.06 6.40
CA SER A 174 6.66 -4.79 4.97
C SER A 174 6.61 -6.05 4.11
N ARG A 175 7.31 -7.11 4.53
CA ARG A 175 7.43 -8.40 3.80
C ARG A 175 6.50 -9.48 4.31
N SER A 176 5.72 -9.21 5.36
CA SER A 176 4.73 -10.17 5.86
C SER A 176 3.52 -10.22 4.93
N PHE A 177 3.16 -11.41 4.51
CA PHE A 177 2.03 -11.70 3.62
C PHE A 177 0.90 -12.36 4.38
#